data_195f168ce5739fe56ed4f0bdceed8538
#
_entry.id   195f168ce5739fe56ed4f0bdceed8538
#
_cell.length_a   1.000
_cell.length_b   1.000
_cell.length_c   1.000
_cell.angle_alpha   90.00
_cell.angle_beta   90.00
_cell.angle_gamma   90.00
#
_symmetry.space_group_name_H-M   'P 1'
#
loop_
_entity.id
_entity.type
_entity.pdbx_description
1 polymer ?
#
loop_
_entity_poly.entity_id
_entity_poly.type
_entity_poly.pdbx_seq_one_letter_code
_entity_poly.pdbx_strand_id
1 'polypeptide(L)'
;MHQKEKVIAPILNSMLGVTCFVPQELNTDQFGTFSGEIERSLSPFNAALAKCDLANQHTGCDLVLSNEGSFGPHPNLFFIPANEELMLLRDYKNNLSIWTSLLSTETNFNSLEVSNANQLADFATSIGFPSHGFILLSTDRTQIRKDFNTLEEANHALAALIKGNGRCIVETDMRAMNNPTRMNVIEELSHKLVKKLNSVCPSCNIPGFDVIRVNSGLPCMACKSKTSSTLSLVKGCISCSHEELIEYPNNKVEEDPMYCNYCNP
;
A
#
# COMPACT_ATOMS: atom_id res chain seq x y z
N MET A 1 4.04 9.08 -11.62
CA MET A 1 3.60 8.13 -12.64
C MET A 1 2.39 7.35 -12.14
N HIS A 2 1.59 6.78 -13.01
CA HIS A 2 0.35 6.05 -12.71
C HIS A 2 -0.78 6.90 -12.09
N GLN A 3 -0.75 8.22 -12.27
CA GLN A 3 -1.81 9.17 -11.91
C GLN A 3 -2.15 9.22 -10.40
N LYS A 4 -1.29 8.71 -9.52
CA LYS A 4 -1.48 8.77 -8.06
C LYS A 4 -1.57 10.21 -7.55
N GLU A 5 -0.91 11.14 -8.24
CA GLU A 5 -0.96 12.57 -7.94
C GLU A 5 -2.38 13.14 -7.96
N LYS A 6 -3.30 12.52 -8.68
CA LYS A 6 -4.71 12.97 -8.73
C LYS A 6 -5.43 12.89 -7.38
N VAL A 7 -5.05 11.94 -6.52
CA VAL A 7 -5.62 11.79 -5.17
C VAL A 7 -4.67 12.34 -4.10
N ILE A 8 -3.36 12.25 -4.29
CA ILE A 8 -2.37 12.71 -3.31
C ILE A 8 -2.26 14.24 -3.28
N ALA A 9 -2.08 14.88 -4.45
CA ALA A 9 -1.79 16.30 -4.52
C ALA A 9 -2.88 17.20 -3.94
N PRO A 10 -4.19 16.98 -4.17
CA PRO A 10 -5.24 17.81 -3.56
C PRO A 10 -5.20 17.80 -2.03
N ILE A 11 -4.92 16.64 -1.43
CA ILE A 11 -4.86 16.47 0.04
C ILE A 11 -3.65 17.24 0.60
N LEU A 12 -2.46 17.00 0.04
CA LEU A 12 -1.25 17.69 0.51
C LEU A 12 -1.34 19.21 0.31
N ASN A 13 -1.88 19.64 -0.83
CA ASN A 13 -2.07 21.06 -1.13
C ASN A 13 -3.01 21.72 -0.10
N SER A 14 -4.20 21.14 0.12
CA SER A 14 -5.19 21.72 1.03
C SER A 14 -4.78 21.67 2.50
N MET A 15 -4.10 20.61 2.93
CA MET A 15 -3.82 20.37 4.35
C MET A 15 -2.42 20.81 4.81
N LEU A 16 -1.45 20.94 3.89
CA LEU A 16 -0.07 21.34 4.18
C LEU A 16 0.34 22.64 3.48
N GLY A 17 -0.48 23.15 2.54
CA GLY A 17 -0.17 24.37 1.79
C GLY A 17 0.98 24.21 0.80
N VAL A 18 1.28 23.00 0.34
CA VAL A 18 2.36 22.69 -0.61
C VAL A 18 1.81 22.49 -2.02
N THR A 19 2.60 22.80 -3.03
CA THR A 19 2.28 22.47 -4.43
C THR A 19 3.02 21.21 -4.86
N CYS A 20 2.26 20.17 -5.23
CA CYS A 20 2.83 18.91 -5.73
C CYS A 20 2.94 18.93 -7.25
N PHE A 21 4.03 18.41 -7.78
CA PHE A 21 4.19 18.12 -9.20
C PHE A 21 4.86 16.75 -9.40
N VAL A 22 4.61 16.15 -10.56
CA VAL A 22 5.27 14.91 -10.97
C VAL A 22 6.41 15.28 -11.91
N PRO A 23 7.67 14.90 -11.60
CA PRO A 23 8.79 15.17 -12.50
C PRO A 23 8.57 14.51 -13.86
N GLN A 24 8.84 15.26 -14.92
CA GLN A 24 8.85 14.71 -16.29
C GLN A 24 10.10 13.84 -16.48
N GLU A 25 10.01 12.84 -17.35
CA GLU A 25 11.12 11.96 -17.73
C GLU A 25 11.76 11.14 -16.59
N LEU A 26 11.14 11.12 -15.39
CA LEU A 26 11.63 10.32 -14.30
C LEU A 26 11.17 8.86 -14.44
N ASN A 27 12.07 7.96 -14.84
CA ASN A 27 11.77 6.54 -14.91
C ASN A 27 11.96 5.86 -13.55
N THR A 28 10.86 5.61 -12.83
CA THR A 28 10.87 4.91 -11.55
C THR A 28 10.61 3.40 -11.68
N ASP A 29 10.30 2.90 -12.87
CA ASP A 29 9.98 1.49 -13.13
C ASP A 29 11.23 0.60 -13.02
N GLN A 30 12.43 1.19 -13.10
CA GLN A 30 13.69 0.49 -12.84
C GLN A 30 13.78 -0.16 -11.44
N PHE A 31 12.97 0.29 -10.47
CA PHE A 31 12.90 -0.28 -9.12
C PHE A 31 11.84 -1.40 -8.99
N GLY A 32 11.25 -1.85 -10.11
CA GLY A 32 10.25 -2.89 -10.20
C GLY A 32 8.88 -2.40 -10.67
N THR A 33 8.21 -3.25 -11.43
CA THR A 33 6.89 -2.97 -12.01
C THR A 33 5.80 -3.87 -11.43
N PHE A 34 4.55 -3.39 -11.40
CA PHE A 34 3.39 -4.21 -11.02
C PHE A 34 3.02 -5.24 -12.09
N SER A 35 3.31 -4.96 -13.34
CA SER A 35 3.10 -5.86 -14.46
C SER A 35 4.12 -7.00 -14.55
N GLY A 36 5.14 -7.01 -13.66
CA GLY A 36 6.14 -8.08 -13.59
C GLY A 36 7.23 -8.00 -14.65
N GLU A 37 7.31 -6.91 -15.41
CA GLU A 37 8.35 -6.69 -16.43
C GLU A 37 9.74 -6.49 -15.81
N ILE A 38 9.80 -5.92 -14.61
CA ILE A 38 11.02 -5.75 -13.82
C ILE A 38 10.76 -6.29 -12.42
N GLU A 39 11.61 -7.23 -11.98
CA GLU A 39 11.50 -7.85 -10.67
C GLU A 39 11.73 -6.83 -9.54
N ARG A 40 10.96 -6.98 -8.46
CA ARG A 40 11.08 -6.17 -7.25
C ARG A 40 12.08 -6.81 -6.29
N SER A 41 13.29 -6.27 -6.22
CA SER A 41 14.36 -6.76 -5.33
C SER A 41 14.43 -6.02 -4.00
N LEU A 42 13.86 -4.81 -3.93
CA LEU A 42 13.89 -3.96 -2.74
C LEU A 42 12.64 -4.14 -1.87
N SER A 43 12.78 -3.96 -0.56
CA SER A 43 11.62 -3.79 0.32
C SER A 43 10.82 -2.54 -0.09
N PRO A 44 9.50 -2.47 0.20
CA PRO A 44 8.69 -1.29 -0.15
C PRO A 44 9.27 0.03 0.37
N PHE A 45 9.81 0.04 1.58
CA PHE A 45 10.46 1.23 2.15
C PHE A 45 11.73 1.62 1.37
N ASN A 46 12.60 0.67 1.06
CA ASN A 46 13.84 0.94 0.33
C ASN A 46 13.57 1.36 -1.12
N ALA A 47 12.54 0.79 -1.76
CA ALA A 47 12.09 1.22 -3.08
C ALA A 47 11.55 2.65 -3.05
N ALA A 48 10.75 2.99 -2.04
CA ALA A 48 10.25 4.35 -1.85
C ALA A 48 11.39 5.34 -1.62
N LEU A 49 12.38 4.99 -0.81
CA LEU A 49 13.55 5.83 -0.54
C LEU A 49 14.38 6.05 -1.82
N ALA A 50 14.69 4.99 -2.56
CA ALA A 50 15.42 5.07 -3.81
C ALA A 50 14.71 5.94 -4.86
N LYS A 51 13.38 5.89 -4.92
CA LYS A 51 12.57 6.77 -5.76
C LYS A 51 12.64 8.23 -5.31
N CYS A 52 12.64 8.48 -4.00
CA CYS A 52 12.84 9.82 -3.46
C CYS A 52 14.23 10.36 -3.82
N ASP A 53 15.28 9.57 -3.62
CA ASP A 53 16.66 9.96 -3.95
C ASP A 53 16.82 10.29 -5.44
N LEU A 54 16.26 9.47 -6.32
CA LEU A 54 16.28 9.72 -7.76
C LEU A 54 15.54 11.02 -8.11
N ALA A 55 14.37 11.27 -7.51
CA ALA A 55 13.59 12.47 -7.77
C ALA A 55 14.28 13.73 -7.23
N ASN A 56 14.90 13.69 -6.05
CA ASN A 56 15.70 14.78 -5.51
C ASN A 56 16.88 15.11 -6.43
N GLN A 57 17.64 14.10 -6.87
CA GLN A 57 18.75 14.27 -7.80
C GLN A 57 18.31 14.90 -9.13
N HIS A 58 17.14 14.52 -9.63
CA HIS A 58 16.63 15.01 -10.90
C HIS A 58 16.07 16.45 -10.82
N THR A 59 15.41 16.79 -9.70
CA THR A 59 14.66 18.05 -9.57
C THR A 59 15.31 19.08 -8.65
N GLY A 60 16.21 18.66 -7.76
CA GLY A 60 16.76 19.51 -6.69
C GLY A 60 15.75 19.84 -5.59
N CYS A 61 14.57 19.23 -5.57
CA CYS A 61 13.56 19.49 -4.54
C CYS A 61 13.94 18.88 -3.19
N ASP A 62 13.88 19.69 -2.13
CA ASP A 62 14.17 19.22 -0.78
C ASP A 62 13.08 18.32 -0.20
N LEU A 63 11.81 18.52 -0.61
CA LEU A 63 10.69 17.68 -0.20
C LEU A 63 10.26 16.76 -1.34
N VAL A 64 10.35 15.47 -1.10
CA VAL A 64 9.99 14.45 -2.09
C VAL A 64 9.08 13.42 -1.46
N LEU A 65 7.99 13.09 -2.17
CA LEU A 65 7.04 12.05 -1.78
C LEU A 65 7.14 10.85 -2.70
N SER A 66 7.14 9.66 -2.13
CA SER A 66 7.02 8.38 -2.86
C SER A 66 5.95 7.50 -2.24
N ASN A 67 5.26 6.73 -3.09
CA ASN A 67 4.28 5.74 -2.66
C ASN A 67 4.54 4.39 -3.34
N GLU A 68 4.63 3.34 -2.52
CA GLU A 68 4.78 1.94 -2.94
C GLU A 68 3.58 1.12 -2.49
N GLY A 69 3.17 0.16 -3.33
CA GLY A 69 2.13 -0.79 -2.98
C GLY A 69 2.65 -2.23 -3.07
N SER A 70 2.02 -3.12 -2.32
CA SER A 70 2.23 -4.56 -2.37
C SER A 70 0.89 -5.27 -2.29
N PHE A 71 0.74 -6.37 -3.03
CA PHE A 71 -0.50 -7.15 -3.10
C PHE A 71 -0.19 -8.61 -2.84
N GLY A 72 -1.03 -9.26 -2.07
CA GLY A 72 -0.84 -10.66 -1.71
C GLY A 72 -1.85 -11.11 -0.67
N PRO A 73 -1.62 -12.28 -0.05
CA PRO A 73 -2.41 -12.71 1.09
C PRO A 73 -2.26 -11.76 2.29
N HIS A 74 -3.34 -11.55 3.02
CA HIS A 74 -3.29 -10.80 4.28
C HIS A 74 -2.36 -11.51 5.30
N PRO A 75 -1.44 -10.82 5.98
CA PRO A 75 -0.41 -11.45 6.80
C PRO A 75 -0.96 -12.35 7.95
N ASN A 76 -2.14 -12.03 8.46
CA ASN A 76 -2.78 -12.82 9.53
C ASN A 76 -3.95 -13.68 9.03
N LEU A 77 -4.56 -13.33 7.89
CA LEU A 77 -5.72 -14.00 7.30
C LEU A 77 -5.36 -14.39 5.86
N PHE A 78 -4.45 -15.33 5.73
CA PHE A 78 -3.78 -15.70 4.46
C PHE A 78 -4.72 -16.16 3.33
N PHE A 79 -5.99 -16.43 3.62
CA PHE A 79 -7.03 -16.75 2.63
C PHE A 79 -7.76 -15.50 2.08
N ILE A 80 -7.45 -14.30 2.58
CA ILE A 80 -8.04 -13.04 2.10
C ILE A 80 -6.95 -12.25 1.39
N PRO A 81 -7.20 -11.73 0.17
CA PRO A 81 -6.27 -10.83 -0.50
C PRO A 81 -6.19 -9.49 0.26
N ALA A 82 -5.02 -8.90 0.23
CA ALA A 82 -4.78 -7.60 0.84
C ALA A 82 -3.92 -6.71 -0.07
N ASN A 83 -4.09 -5.42 0.11
CA ASN A 83 -3.28 -4.34 -0.44
C ASN A 83 -2.56 -3.64 0.72
N GLU A 84 -1.24 -3.64 0.70
CA GLU A 84 -0.44 -2.82 1.60
C GLU A 84 0.17 -1.67 0.80
N GLU A 85 -0.20 -0.44 1.14
CA GLU A 85 0.38 0.78 0.58
C GLU A 85 1.28 1.44 1.61
N LEU A 86 2.46 1.90 1.18
CA LEU A 86 3.42 2.67 1.96
C LEU A 86 3.61 4.03 1.32
N MET A 87 3.63 5.10 2.10
CA MET A 87 3.92 6.46 1.64
C MET A 87 5.04 7.06 2.48
N LEU A 88 6.06 7.56 1.81
CA LEU A 88 7.25 8.18 2.40
C LEU A 88 7.38 9.63 1.93
N LEU A 89 7.45 10.56 2.88
CA LEU A 89 7.94 11.91 2.67
C LEU A 89 9.39 11.99 3.13
N ARG A 90 10.28 12.35 2.20
CA ARG A 90 11.69 12.63 2.48
C ARG A 90 11.92 14.14 2.47
N ASP A 91 12.44 14.66 3.56
CA ASP A 91 12.93 16.05 3.69
C ASP A 91 14.47 16.01 3.69
N TYR A 92 15.06 16.40 2.58
CA TYR A 92 16.53 16.40 2.40
C TYR A 92 17.20 17.54 3.16
N LYS A 93 16.51 18.69 3.30
CA LYS A 93 17.03 19.85 4.01
C LYS A 93 17.22 19.56 5.50
N ASN A 94 16.25 18.89 6.12
CA ASN A 94 16.28 18.56 7.54
C ASN A 94 16.70 17.10 7.81
N ASN A 95 17.03 16.34 6.78
CA ASN A 95 17.39 14.93 6.84
C ASN A 95 16.35 14.05 7.54
N LEU A 96 15.05 14.26 7.25
CA LEU A 96 13.96 13.51 7.86
C LEU A 96 13.32 12.55 6.87
N SER A 97 12.94 11.37 7.36
CA SER A 97 12.12 10.38 6.66
C SER A 97 10.85 10.12 7.46
N ILE A 98 9.72 10.61 6.99
CA ILE A 98 8.43 10.41 7.65
C ILE A 98 7.58 9.52 6.74
N TRP A 99 7.22 8.37 7.23
CA TRP A 99 6.47 7.39 6.46
C TRP A 99 5.32 6.78 7.25
N THR A 100 4.36 6.25 6.55
CA THR A 100 3.26 5.47 7.11
C THR A 100 2.85 4.39 6.11
N SER A 101 2.19 3.35 6.59
CA SER A 101 1.60 2.31 5.73
C SER A 101 0.14 2.07 6.10
N LEU A 102 -0.59 1.50 5.16
CA LEU A 102 -1.97 1.08 5.32
C LEU A 102 -2.13 -0.30 4.71
N LEU A 103 -2.58 -1.25 5.52
CA LEU A 103 -3.00 -2.57 5.08
C LEU A 103 -4.53 -2.57 4.93
N SER A 104 -5.02 -2.86 3.75
CA SER A 104 -6.45 -2.89 3.43
C SER A 104 -6.85 -4.22 2.81
N THR A 105 -8.00 -4.73 3.20
CA THR A 105 -8.67 -5.86 2.54
C THR A 105 -9.62 -5.39 1.42
N GLU A 106 -9.80 -4.09 1.26
CA GLU A 106 -10.51 -3.51 0.12
C GLU A 106 -9.61 -3.55 -1.11
N THR A 107 -9.60 -4.66 -1.79
CA THR A 107 -8.82 -4.90 -2.99
C THR A 107 -9.55 -5.86 -3.92
N ASN A 108 -9.44 -5.62 -5.21
CA ASN A 108 -9.89 -6.53 -6.25
C ASN A 108 -8.72 -7.37 -6.81
N PHE A 109 -7.60 -7.45 -6.07
CA PHE A 109 -6.46 -8.28 -6.47
C PHE A 109 -6.89 -9.72 -6.67
N ASN A 110 -6.78 -10.20 -7.91
CA ASN A 110 -7.18 -11.55 -8.31
C ASN A 110 -6.35 -12.01 -9.50
N SER A 111 -6.18 -13.33 -9.61
CA SER A 111 -5.48 -14.01 -10.72
C SER A 111 -6.17 -15.33 -11.02
N LEU A 112 -6.37 -15.63 -12.30
CA LEU A 112 -7.03 -16.84 -12.76
C LEU A 112 -6.41 -17.34 -14.06
N GLU A 113 -6.34 -18.66 -14.24
CA GLU A 113 -6.07 -19.26 -15.56
C GLU A 113 -7.36 -19.29 -16.39
N VAL A 114 -7.27 -18.81 -17.64
CA VAL A 114 -8.38 -18.78 -18.60
C VAL A 114 -7.97 -19.43 -19.93
N SER A 115 -8.92 -20.09 -20.57
CA SER A 115 -8.72 -20.80 -21.83
C SER A 115 -9.68 -20.36 -22.95
N ASN A 116 -10.65 -19.51 -22.64
CA ASN A 116 -11.67 -19.07 -23.60
C ASN A 116 -12.25 -17.69 -23.24
N ALA A 117 -12.96 -17.11 -24.21
CA ALA A 117 -13.54 -15.77 -24.09
C ALA A 117 -14.61 -15.66 -22.98
N ASN A 118 -15.35 -16.73 -22.67
CA ASN A 118 -16.38 -16.68 -21.63
C ASN A 118 -15.74 -16.53 -20.25
N GLN A 119 -14.69 -17.32 -19.95
CA GLN A 119 -13.94 -17.21 -18.70
C GLN A 119 -13.30 -15.83 -18.54
N LEU A 120 -12.77 -15.25 -19.63
CA LEU A 120 -12.23 -13.89 -19.61
C LEU A 120 -13.32 -12.85 -19.34
N ALA A 121 -14.49 -13.00 -19.95
CA ALA A 121 -15.63 -12.10 -19.74
C ALA A 121 -16.15 -12.17 -18.29
N ASP A 122 -16.23 -13.37 -17.71
CA ASP A 122 -16.63 -13.57 -16.32
C ASP A 122 -15.63 -12.92 -15.37
N PHE A 123 -14.32 -13.10 -15.61
CA PHE A 123 -13.28 -12.43 -14.83
C PHE A 123 -13.38 -10.90 -14.94
N ALA A 124 -13.47 -10.38 -16.17
CA ALA A 124 -13.59 -8.94 -16.42
C ALA A 124 -14.79 -8.33 -15.71
N THR A 125 -15.94 -9.03 -15.73
CA THR A 125 -17.16 -8.61 -15.01
C THR A 125 -16.91 -8.60 -13.50
N SER A 126 -16.27 -9.65 -12.96
CA SER A 126 -16.04 -9.79 -11.52
C SER A 126 -15.15 -8.70 -10.93
N ILE A 127 -14.20 -8.17 -11.71
CA ILE A 127 -13.28 -7.10 -11.28
C ILE A 127 -13.82 -5.70 -11.55
N GLY A 128 -14.92 -5.55 -12.29
CA GLY A 128 -15.52 -4.27 -12.65
C GLY A 128 -14.91 -3.61 -13.89
N PHE A 129 -14.47 -4.39 -14.90
CA PHE A 129 -14.04 -3.82 -16.19
C PHE A 129 -15.21 -3.09 -16.89
N PRO A 130 -15.00 -1.93 -17.55
CA PRO A 130 -13.71 -1.31 -17.90
C PRO A 130 -13.17 -0.32 -16.87
N SER A 131 -13.86 -0.03 -15.75
CA SER A 131 -13.35 0.89 -14.73
C SER A 131 -12.09 0.36 -14.03
N HIS A 132 -12.00 -0.96 -13.85
CA HIS A 132 -10.80 -1.66 -13.41
C HIS A 132 -10.19 -2.42 -14.57
N GLY A 133 -8.88 -2.22 -14.76
CA GLY A 133 -8.14 -2.92 -15.81
C GLY A 133 -7.73 -4.34 -15.42
N PHE A 134 -7.32 -5.10 -16.41
CA PHE A 134 -6.66 -6.40 -16.22
C PHE A 134 -5.51 -6.55 -17.21
N ILE A 135 -4.62 -7.50 -16.92
CA ILE A 135 -3.50 -7.89 -17.78
C ILE A 135 -3.64 -9.37 -18.14
N LEU A 136 -3.18 -9.74 -19.34
CA LEU A 136 -3.09 -11.12 -19.79
C LEU A 136 -1.61 -11.49 -19.89
N LEU A 137 -1.26 -12.66 -19.35
CA LEU A 137 0.10 -13.19 -19.35
C LEU A 137 0.10 -14.60 -19.96
N SER A 138 1.17 -14.91 -20.69
CA SER A 138 1.45 -16.32 -21.00
C SER A 138 1.71 -17.11 -19.70
N THR A 139 1.51 -18.42 -19.70
CA THR A 139 1.69 -19.26 -18.51
C THR A 139 3.12 -19.25 -17.97
N ASP A 140 4.11 -18.98 -18.81
CA ASP A 140 5.52 -18.80 -18.46
C ASP A 140 5.86 -17.33 -18.09
N ARG A 141 4.86 -16.44 -18.11
CA ARG A 141 4.97 -14.99 -17.82
C ARG A 141 5.93 -14.22 -18.71
N THR A 142 6.36 -14.77 -19.85
CA THR A 142 7.29 -14.09 -20.77
C THR A 142 6.59 -13.08 -21.68
N GLN A 143 5.29 -13.27 -21.93
CA GLN A 143 4.49 -12.35 -22.75
C GLN A 143 3.41 -11.70 -21.88
N ILE A 144 3.34 -10.38 -21.96
CA ILE A 144 2.38 -9.56 -21.22
C ILE A 144 1.57 -8.74 -22.22
N ARG A 145 0.24 -8.69 -22.04
CA ARG A 145 -0.70 -7.84 -22.77
C ARG A 145 -1.53 -7.07 -21.78
N LYS A 146 -1.63 -5.76 -21.96
CA LYS A 146 -2.28 -4.82 -21.02
C LYS A 146 -2.91 -3.65 -21.77
N ASP A 147 -3.58 -2.75 -21.02
CA ASP A 147 -4.17 -1.51 -21.54
C ASP A 147 -5.32 -1.76 -22.54
N PHE A 148 -6.16 -2.74 -22.23
CA PHE A 148 -7.36 -3.01 -23.01
C PHE A 148 -8.45 -1.98 -22.72
N ASN A 149 -9.08 -1.47 -23.79
CA ASN A 149 -10.25 -0.59 -23.68
C ASN A 149 -11.56 -1.39 -23.86
N THR A 150 -11.51 -2.50 -24.57
CA THR A 150 -12.67 -3.34 -24.85
C THR A 150 -12.36 -4.83 -24.63
N LEU A 151 -13.43 -5.60 -24.38
CA LEU A 151 -13.29 -7.08 -24.31
C LEU A 151 -12.93 -7.70 -25.66
N GLU A 152 -13.25 -7.04 -26.76
CA GLU A 152 -12.87 -7.51 -28.10
C GLU A 152 -11.35 -7.48 -28.30
N GLU A 153 -10.69 -6.35 -27.93
CA GLU A 153 -9.23 -6.23 -27.93
C GLU A 153 -8.59 -7.32 -27.05
N ALA A 154 -9.13 -7.52 -25.85
CA ALA A 154 -8.64 -8.53 -24.92
C ALA A 154 -8.82 -9.96 -25.45
N ASN A 155 -9.93 -10.27 -26.12
CA ASN A 155 -10.17 -11.58 -26.73
C ASN A 155 -9.21 -11.86 -27.89
N HIS A 156 -8.83 -10.86 -28.68
CA HIS A 156 -7.79 -11.02 -29.69
C HIS A 156 -6.43 -11.33 -29.05
N ALA A 157 -6.08 -10.66 -27.95
CA ALA A 157 -4.86 -10.95 -27.21
C ALA A 157 -4.88 -12.34 -26.55
N LEU A 158 -6.02 -12.73 -25.94
CA LEU A 158 -6.25 -14.06 -25.40
C LEU A 158 -6.01 -15.14 -26.46
N ALA A 159 -6.66 -15.01 -27.62
CA ALA A 159 -6.53 -15.97 -28.72
C ALA A 159 -5.08 -16.15 -29.19
N ALA A 160 -4.26 -15.08 -29.13
CA ALA A 160 -2.84 -15.15 -29.44
C ALA A 160 -2.04 -15.89 -28.36
N LEU A 161 -2.31 -15.64 -27.07
CA LEU A 161 -1.58 -16.22 -25.95
C LEU A 161 -1.88 -17.70 -25.73
N ILE A 162 -3.12 -18.15 -25.98
CA ILE A 162 -3.51 -19.55 -25.79
C ILE A 162 -3.05 -20.50 -26.92
N LYS A 163 -2.54 -19.98 -28.06
CA LYS A 163 -2.12 -20.83 -29.22
C LYS A 163 -1.09 -21.90 -28.84
N GLY A 164 -0.22 -21.64 -27.85
CA GLY A 164 0.82 -22.58 -27.46
C GLY A 164 0.33 -23.62 -26.44
N ASN A 165 -0.24 -23.16 -25.31
CA ASN A 165 -0.54 -23.98 -24.14
C ASN A 165 -2.03 -24.16 -23.86
N GLY A 166 -2.92 -23.65 -24.73
CA GLY A 166 -4.38 -23.73 -24.57
C GLY A 166 -4.95 -22.87 -23.45
N ARG A 167 -4.09 -22.14 -22.71
CA ARG A 167 -4.47 -21.28 -21.58
C ARG A 167 -3.50 -20.13 -21.38
N CYS A 168 -3.95 -19.08 -20.72
CA CYS A 168 -3.13 -17.98 -20.24
C CYS A 168 -3.58 -17.57 -18.84
N ILE A 169 -2.85 -16.68 -18.20
CA ILE A 169 -3.19 -16.09 -16.90
C ILE A 169 -3.83 -14.74 -17.15
N VAL A 170 -4.96 -14.46 -16.48
CA VAL A 170 -5.53 -13.12 -16.35
C VAL A 170 -5.33 -12.63 -14.92
N GLU A 171 -4.84 -11.42 -14.76
CA GLU A 171 -4.64 -10.78 -13.44
C GLU A 171 -5.26 -9.40 -13.44
N THR A 172 -5.78 -8.97 -12.29
CA THR A 172 -6.22 -7.58 -12.11
C THR A 172 -5.04 -6.63 -12.32
N ASP A 173 -5.23 -5.58 -13.08
CA ASP A 173 -4.22 -4.54 -13.24
C ASP A 173 -4.14 -3.70 -11.96
N MET A 174 -3.06 -3.90 -11.22
CA MET A 174 -2.84 -3.20 -9.96
C MET A 174 -2.13 -1.85 -10.13
N ARG A 175 -1.90 -1.37 -11.35
CA ARG A 175 -1.44 0.02 -11.58
C ARG A 175 -2.54 0.99 -11.17
N ALA A 176 -2.20 2.01 -10.36
CA ALA A 176 -3.18 2.92 -9.76
C ALA A 176 -4.12 3.58 -10.79
N MET A 177 -3.58 3.96 -11.96
CA MET A 177 -4.36 4.58 -13.04
C MET A 177 -5.48 3.69 -13.61
N ASN A 178 -5.38 2.38 -13.44
CA ASN A 178 -6.33 1.38 -13.94
C ASN A 178 -7.07 0.66 -12.78
N ASN A 179 -6.99 1.21 -11.55
CA ASN A 179 -7.59 0.57 -10.38
C ASN A 179 -8.14 1.61 -9.39
N PRO A 180 -9.40 2.03 -9.55
CA PRO A 180 -10.05 2.96 -8.63
C PRO A 180 -10.08 2.50 -7.17
N THR A 181 -10.28 1.21 -6.91
CA THR A 181 -10.24 0.65 -5.54
C THR A 181 -8.88 0.91 -4.88
N ARG A 182 -7.79 0.69 -5.61
CA ARG A 182 -6.44 1.04 -5.13
C ARG A 182 -6.27 2.53 -4.89
N MET A 183 -6.84 3.37 -5.77
CA MET A 183 -6.76 4.83 -5.62
C MET A 183 -7.41 5.32 -4.33
N ASN A 184 -8.53 4.71 -3.90
CA ASN A 184 -9.18 5.03 -2.62
C ASN A 184 -8.26 4.70 -1.43
N VAL A 185 -7.54 3.56 -1.48
CA VAL A 185 -6.57 3.20 -0.42
C VAL A 185 -5.40 4.18 -0.37
N ILE A 186 -4.91 4.65 -1.53
CA ILE A 186 -3.85 5.67 -1.61
C ILE A 186 -4.36 7.01 -1.06
N GLU A 187 -5.61 7.37 -1.31
CA GLU A 187 -6.25 8.58 -0.76
C GLU A 187 -6.30 8.52 0.77
N GLU A 188 -6.78 7.41 1.35
CA GLU A 188 -6.82 7.20 2.79
C GLU A 188 -5.42 7.26 3.41
N LEU A 189 -4.44 6.62 2.77
CA LEU A 189 -3.04 6.67 3.19
C LEU A 189 -2.48 8.09 3.17
N SER A 190 -2.89 8.92 2.20
CA SER A 190 -2.48 10.33 2.12
C SER A 190 -2.99 11.12 3.32
N HIS A 191 -4.23 10.93 3.73
CA HIS A 191 -4.78 11.54 4.95
C HIS A 191 -4.04 11.06 6.20
N LYS A 192 -3.70 9.78 6.27
CA LYS A 192 -2.92 9.21 7.38
C LYS A 192 -1.53 9.83 7.46
N LEU A 193 -0.84 10.01 6.33
CA LEU A 193 0.45 10.68 6.29
C LEU A 193 0.36 12.13 6.77
N VAL A 194 -0.62 12.89 6.26
CA VAL A 194 -0.82 14.29 6.68
C VAL A 194 -1.11 14.42 8.18
N LYS A 195 -1.94 13.52 8.74
CA LYS A 195 -2.17 13.46 10.18
C LYS A 195 -0.86 13.25 10.96
N LYS A 196 0.00 12.35 10.47
CA LYS A 196 1.32 12.10 11.07
C LYS A 196 2.25 13.32 10.95
N LEU A 197 2.27 13.99 9.79
CA LEU A 197 3.06 15.20 9.57
C LEU A 197 2.62 16.36 10.49
N ASN A 198 1.33 16.50 10.77
CA ASN A 198 0.79 17.49 11.69
C ASN A 198 0.99 17.13 13.16
N SER A 199 1.41 15.92 13.48
CA SER A 199 1.75 15.50 14.84
C SER A 199 3.21 15.83 15.11
N VAL A 200 3.45 16.88 15.89
CA VAL A 200 4.79 17.36 16.24
C VAL A 200 5.24 16.82 17.58
N CYS A 201 6.53 16.58 17.72
CA CYS A 201 7.13 16.20 18.99
C CYS A 201 7.03 17.34 20.01
N PRO A 202 6.48 17.12 21.22
CA PRO A 202 6.37 18.18 22.22
C PRO A 202 7.71 18.68 22.77
N SER A 203 8.79 17.91 22.57
CA SER A 203 10.14 18.27 23.05
C SER A 203 10.94 19.07 22.01
N CYS A 204 10.90 18.70 20.73
CA CYS A 204 11.74 19.32 19.69
C CYS A 204 10.97 19.92 18.51
N ASN A 205 9.65 19.87 18.52
CA ASN A 205 8.74 20.34 17.47
C ASN A 205 8.95 19.73 16.08
N ILE A 206 9.69 18.62 15.96
CA ILE A 206 9.86 17.91 14.68
C ILE A 206 8.57 17.14 14.35
N PRO A 207 8.07 17.22 13.10
CA PRO A 207 6.92 16.44 12.62
C PRO A 207 7.15 14.93 12.69
N GLY A 208 6.06 14.17 12.73
CA GLY A 208 6.12 12.71 12.66
C GLY A 208 6.11 12.01 14.01
N PHE A 209 5.71 12.71 15.09
CA PHE A 209 5.53 12.14 16.43
C PHE A 209 4.33 11.19 16.42
N ASP A 210 4.59 9.89 16.46
CA ASP A 210 3.56 8.87 16.26
C ASP A 210 3.88 7.59 17.06
N VAL A 211 2.96 6.63 17.03
CA VAL A 211 3.14 5.33 17.67
C VAL A 211 4.33 4.59 17.05
N ILE A 212 5.32 4.29 17.88
CA ILE A 212 6.53 3.54 17.51
C ILE A 212 6.52 2.10 18.08
N ARG A 213 5.70 1.86 19.12
CA ARG A 213 5.60 0.56 19.77
C ARG A 213 4.21 0.34 20.37
N VAL A 214 3.70 -0.87 20.20
CA VAL A 214 2.47 -1.36 20.83
C VAL A 214 2.87 -2.40 21.87
N ASN A 215 2.48 -2.19 23.12
CA ASN A 215 2.70 -3.14 24.20
C ASN A 215 1.41 -3.93 24.43
N SER A 216 1.47 -5.23 24.29
CA SER A 216 0.40 -6.15 24.70
C SER A 216 0.45 -6.44 26.20
N GLY A 217 -0.54 -7.14 26.72
CA GLY A 217 -0.56 -7.61 28.10
C GLY A 217 -1.71 -7.06 28.94
N LEU A 218 -2.81 -6.59 28.28
CA LEU A 218 -4.02 -6.22 28.99
C LEU A 218 -4.47 -7.42 29.87
N PRO A 219 -4.70 -7.24 31.18
CA PRO A 219 -5.01 -8.36 32.06
C PRO A 219 -6.40 -8.94 31.76
N CYS A 220 -6.50 -10.27 31.79
CA CYS A 220 -7.79 -10.95 31.70
C CYS A 220 -8.66 -10.61 32.89
N MET A 221 -9.93 -10.30 32.66
CA MET A 221 -10.91 -9.99 33.74
C MET A 221 -11.07 -11.13 34.75
N ALA A 222 -11.02 -12.38 34.28
CA ALA A 222 -11.22 -13.55 35.13
C ALA A 222 -9.97 -14.01 35.89
N CYS A 223 -8.85 -14.27 35.16
CA CYS A 223 -7.66 -14.88 35.75
C CYS A 223 -6.48 -13.92 35.95
N LYS A 224 -6.62 -12.67 35.51
CA LYS A 224 -5.59 -11.61 35.57
C LYS A 224 -4.30 -11.90 34.78
N SER A 225 -4.24 -13.01 34.06
CA SER A 225 -3.13 -13.30 33.16
C SER A 225 -3.05 -12.27 32.03
N LYS A 226 -1.83 -11.99 31.56
CA LYS A 226 -1.60 -11.11 30.40
C LYS A 226 -2.19 -11.73 29.14
N THR A 227 -2.95 -10.93 28.37
CA THR A 227 -3.48 -11.32 27.07
C THR A 227 -2.65 -10.74 25.93
N SER A 228 -2.97 -11.11 24.69
CA SER A 228 -2.38 -10.49 23.49
C SER A 228 -2.93 -9.08 23.19
N SER A 229 -3.99 -8.67 23.89
CA SER A 229 -4.62 -7.37 23.68
C SER A 229 -3.74 -6.21 24.13
N THR A 230 -3.92 -5.06 23.47
CA THR A 230 -3.11 -3.86 23.70
C THR A 230 -3.30 -3.30 25.10
N LEU A 231 -2.21 -3.23 25.86
CA LEU A 231 -2.14 -2.59 27.16
C LEU A 231 -1.82 -1.10 27.04
N SER A 232 -0.81 -0.78 26.22
CA SER A 232 -0.36 0.60 26.05
C SER A 232 0.25 0.82 24.66
N LEU A 233 0.31 2.09 24.25
CA LEU A 233 1.06 2.55 23.09
C LEU A 233 2.21 3.43 23.55
N VAL A 234 3.32 3.38 22.83
CA VAL A 234 4.42 4.33 22.98
C VAL A 234 4.49 5.16 21.72
N LYS A 235 4.29 6.49 21.87
CA LYS A 235 4.63 7.45 20.83
C LYS A 235 6.07 7.87 20.98
N GLY A 236 6.77 8.07 19.87
CA GLY A 236 8.16 8.45 19.86
C GLY A 236 8.49 9.47 18.77
N CYS A 237 9.52 10.24 19.04
CA CYS A 237 10.06 11.20 18.09
C CYS A 237 11.06 10.52 17.14
N ILE A 238 11.01 10.84 15.85
CA ILE A 238 11.96 10.35 14.85
C ILE A 238 13.33 11.04 14.90
N SER A 239 13.45 12.13 15.65
CA SER A 239 14.64 12.99 15.69
C SER A 239 15.30 13.05 17.08
N CYS A 240 14.52 13.07 18.16
CA CYS A 240 15.04 13.04 19.51
C CYS A 240 14.54 11.81 20.26
N SER A 241 15.06 11.55 21.45
CA SER A 241 14.70 10.38 22.27
C SER A 241 13.40 10.56 23.08
N HIS A 242 12.59 11.59 22.78
CA HIS A 242 11.35 11.82 23.52
C HIS A 242 10.33 10.74 23.21
N GLU A 243 9.82 10.09 24.25
CA GLU A 243 8.75 9.09 24.18
C GLU A 243 7.62 9.46 25.15
N GLU A 244 6.39 9.14 24.77
CA GLU A 244 5.18 9.24 25.60
C GLU A 244 4.47 7.91 25.67
N LEU A 245 4.14 7.47 26.88
CA LEU A 245 3.34 6.27 27.12
C LEU A 245 1.85 6.65 27.18
N ILE A 246 1.02 5.96 26.41
CA ILE A 246 -0.43 6.06 26.45
C ILE A 246 -0.95 4.74 26.99
N GLU A 247 -1.38 4.71 28.23
CA GLU A 247 -2.00 3.54 28.84
C GLU A 247 -3.45 3.41 28.41
N TYR A 248 -3.89 2.19 28.23
CA TYR A 248 -5.28 1.84 27.91
C TYR A 248 -5.87 2.60 26.72
N PRO A 249 -5.20 2.61 25.54
CA PRO A 249 -5.58 3.47 24.41
C PRO A 249 -6.98 3.15 23.86
N ASN A 250 -7.51 1.97 24.15
CA ASN A 250 -8.84 1.53 23.75
C ASN A 250 -9.90 1.76 24.84
N ASN A 251 -9.59 2.55 25.88
CA ASN A 251 -10.46 2.77 27.06
C ASN A 251 -10.88 1.47 27.75
N LYS A 252 -10.05 0.44 27.69
CA LYS A 252 -10.29 -0.88 28.23
C LYS A 252 -9.14 -1.24 29.16
N VAL A 253 -9.42 -1.49 30.43
CA VAL A 253 -8.43 -1.81 31.48
C VAL A 253 -8.25 -3.30 31.70
N GLU A 254 -9.20 -4.12 31.27
CA GLU A 254 -9.19 -5.58 31.34
C GLU A 254 -9.76 -6.18 30.06
N GLU A 255 -9.33 -7.42 29.73
CA GLU A 255 -9.78 -8.13 28.54
C GLU A 255 -10.81 -9.22 28.90
N ASP A 256 -11.77 -9.43 27.98
CA ASP A 256 -12.73 -10.52 28.11
C ASP A 256 -12.00 -11.87 28.13
N PRO A 257 -12.41 -12.81 29.04
CA PRO A 257 -11.84 -14.16 29.11
C PRO A 257 -11.86 -14.93 27.78
N MET A 258 -12.76 -14.57 26.84
CA MET A 258 -12.84 -15.15 25.51
C MET A 258 -11.55 -14.93 24.70
N TYR A 259 -10.82 -13.83 24.97
CA TYR A 259 -9.55 -13.50 24.30
C TYR A 259 -8.33 -13.85 25.16
N CYS A 260 -8.52 -14.62 26.22
CA CYS A 260 -7.45 -15.04 27.11
C CYS A 260 -6.99 -16.46 26.75
N ASN A 261 -5.71 -16.62 26.32
CA ASN A 261 -5.16 -17.94 25.99
C ASN A 261 -5.10 -18.92 27.16
N TYR A 262 -5.35 -18.46 28.40
CA TYR A 262 -5.39 -19.29 29.59
C TYR A 262 -6.83 -19.73 29.95
N CYS A 263 -7.81 -18.83 29.82
CA CYS A 263 -9.21 -19.13 30.13
C CYS A 263 -9.93 -19.76 28.92
N ASN A 264 -9.49 -19.47 27.72
CA ASN A 264 -10.02 -19.98 26.45
C ASN A 264 -8.85 -20.30 25.52
N PRO A 265 -8.16 -21.44 25.73
CA PRO A 265 -6.97 -21.86 25.01
C PRO A 265 -7.24 -22.25 23.55
#